data_cf950f7d8d1b71b9256c45dff1bbe23d
#
_entry.id   cf950f7d8d1b71b9256c45dff1bbe23d
#
_cell.length_a   1.000
_cell.length_b   1.000
_cell.length_c   1.000
_cell.angle_alpha   90.00
_cell.angle_beta   90.00
_cell.angle_gamma   90.00
#
_symmetry.space_group_name_H-M   'P 1'
#
loop_
_entity.id
_entity.type
_entity.pdbx_description
1 polymer ?
#
loop_
_entity_poly.entity_id
_entity_poly.type
_entity_poly.pdbx_seq_one_letter_code
_entity_poly.pdbx_strand_id
1 'polypeptide(L)'
;MPEYVSIKAEVLRKLEEHLPEIRERFFIETLGIFGSVSRGEDTPDSDVDVLCKFKDGIRIYQKFLELNDYLENLFGRHVDMVAYDWIDPYMKASVLQDSILFASAKTGEA
;
A
#
# COMPACT_ATOMS: atom_id res chain seq x y z
N MET A 1 1.41 32.13 2.58
CA MET A 1 2.04 30.85 2.80
C MET A 1 1.11 29.74 2.42
N PRO A 2 1.51 28.90 1.54
CA PRO A 2 0.63 27.82 1.15
C PRO A 2 0.49 26.82 2.27
N GLU A 3 -0.70 26.30 2.42
CA GLU A 3 -0.91 25.29 3.40
C GLU A 3 -0.52 23.95 2.81
N TYR A 4 -0.11 23.06 3.68
CA TYR A 4 0.21 21.71 3.23
C TYR A 4 -1.05 21.02 2.69
N VAL A 5 -0.91 20.36 1.58
CA VAL A 5 -2.01 19.61 0.99
C VAL A 5 -1.68 18.14 1.09
N SER A 6 -2.61 17.34 1.58
CA SER A 6 -2.39 15.90 1.72
C SER A 6 -1.99 15.28 0.39
N ILE A 7 -1.09 14.30 0.44
CA ILE A 7 -0.70 13.60 -0.75
C ILE A 7 -1.63 12.44 -1.06
N LYS A 8 -2.76 12.33 -0.35
CA LYS A 8 -3.69 11.21 -0.55
C LYS A 8 -4.08 11.06 -2.02
N ALA A 9 -4.53 12.14 -2.66
CA ALA A 9 -4.98 12.06 -4.04
C ALA A 9 -3.87 11.63 -4.98
N GLU A 10 -2.66 12.14 -4.75
CA GLU A 10 -1.54 11.78 -5.59
C GLU A 10 -1.16 10.32 -5.41
N VAL A 11 -1.15 9.83 -4.16
CA VAL A 11 -0.81 8.45 -3.88
C VAL A 11 -1.84 7.51 -4.50
N LEU A 12 -3.13 7.83 -4.37
CA LEU A 12 -4.17 7.00 -4.95
C LEU A 12 -4.04 6.95 -6.47
N ARG A 13 -3.78 8.10 -7.09
CA ARG A 13 -3.64 8.14 -8.55
C ARG A 13 -2.43 7.33 -9.02
N LYS A 14 -1.30 7.47 -8.34
CA LYS A 14 -0.10 6.74 -8.72
C LYS A 14 -0.27 5.24 -8.53
N LEU A 15 -0.93 4.82 -7.45
CA LEU A 15 -1.16 3.41 -7.26
C LEU A 15 -2.09 2.85 -8.32
N GLU A 16 -3.12 3.60 -8.69
CA GLU A 16 -4.02 3.13 -9.71
C GLU A 16 -3.31 3.02 -11.06
N GLU A 17 -2.47 3.99 -11.39
CA GLU A 17 -1.77 3.96 -12.66
C GLU A 17 -0.77 2.81 -12.74
N HIS A 18 -0.12 2.49 -11.65
CA HIS A 18 0.92 1.48 -11.65
C HIS A 18 0.47 0.11 -11.14
N LEU A 19 -0.81 -0.02 -10.83
CA LEU A 19 -1.32 -1.26 -10.25
C LEU A 19 -1.06 -2.49 -11.10
N PRO A 20 -1.29 -2.47 -12.42
CA PRO A 20 -1.05 -3.67 -13.22
C PRO A 20 0.41 -4.13 -13.15
N GLU A 21 1.34 -3.18 -13.21
CA GLU A 21 2.75 -3.51 -13.12
C GLU A 21 3.09 -4.05 -11.75
N ILE A 22 2.57 -3.42 -10.70
CA ILE A 22 2.86 -3.84 -9.34
C ILE A 22 2.34 -5.25 -9.10
N ARG A 23 1.13 -5.53 -9.54
CA ARG A 23 0.53 -6.84 -9.32
C ARG A 23 1.34 -7.94 -10.01
N GLU A 24 1.77 -7.67 -11.24
CA GLU A 24 2.47 -8.68 -11.98
C GLU A 24 3.91 -8.82 -11.54
N ARG A 25 4.59 -7.71 -11.34
CA ARG A 25 6.02 -7.74 -11.04
C ARG A 25 6.28 -8.27 -9.64
N PHE A 26 5.43 -7.93 -8.69
CA PHE A 26 5.66 -8.29 -7.30
C PHE A 26 4.71 -9.38 -6.78
N PHE A 27 3.91 -9.96 -7.67
CA PHE A 27 3.00 -11.05 -7.31
C PHE A 27 2.06 -10.64 -6.18
N ILE A 28 1.45 -9.48 -6.31
CA ILE A 28 0.57 -8.95 -5.28
C ILE A 28 -0.83 -9.49 -5.43
N GLU A 29 -1.41 -9.97 -4.32
CA GLU A 29 -2.81 -10.35 -4.28
C GLU A 29 -3.64 -9.20 -3.76
N THR A 30 -3.20 -8.52 -2.70
CA THR A 30 -3.93 -7.42 -2.12
C THR A 30 -2.97 -6.26 -1.90
N LEU A 31 -3.39 -5.06 -2.23
CA LEU A 31 -2.59 -3.85 -2.01
C LEU A 31 -3.51 -2.73 -1.59
N GLY A 32 -3.13 -2.01 -0.58
CA GLY A 32 -3.93 -0.87 -0.11
C GLY A 32 -3.10 0.10 0.69
N ILE A 33 -3.69 1.23 1.03
CA ILE A 33 -3.05 2.19 1.93
C ILE A 33 -3.94 2.36 3.15
N PHE A 34 -3.32 2.69 4.28
CA PHE A 34 -4.06 2.94 5.50
C PHE A 34 -3.34 4.05 6.25
N GLY A 35 -3.79 4.35 7.44
CA GLY A 35 -3.13 5.36 8.26
C GLY A 35 -3.44 6.79 7.82
N SER A 36 -2.56 7.72 8.16
CA SER A 36 -2.86 9.14 8.01
C SER A 36 -3.05 9.55 6.56
N VAL A 37 -2.27 9.01 5.63
CA VAL A 37 -2.42 9.38 4.22
C VAL A 37 -3.77 8.91 3.71
N SER A 38 -4.20 7.70 4.09
CA SER A 38 -5.48 7.19 3.61
C SER A 38 -6.65 8.03 4.11
N ARG A 39 -6.50 8.69 5.24
CA ARG A 39 -7.54 9.52 5.80
C ARG A 39 -7.41 11.00 5.39
N GLY A 40 -6.34 11.34 4.66
CA GLY A 40 -6.11 12.74 4.28
C GLY A 40 -5.65 13.59 5.44
N GLU A 41 -5.08 12.95 6.48
CA GLU A 41 -4.65 13.64 7.68
C GLU A 41 -3.12 13.69 7.78
N ASP A 42 -2.43 13.40 6.69
CA ASP A 42 -0.98 13.37 6.70
C ASP A 42 -0.38 14.76 6.80
N THR A 43 0.87 14.79 7.23
CA THR A 43 1.65 16.02 7.31
C THR A 43 2.88 15.83 6.43
N PRO A 44 3.71 16.87 6.24
CA PRO A 44 4.91 16.70 5.42
C PRO A 44 5.85 15.61 5.92
N ASP A 45 5.77 15.26 7.21
CA ASP A 45 6.64 14.25 7.77
C ASP A 45 6.00 12.88 7.86
N SER A 46 4.77 12.72 7.40
CA SER A 46 4.08 11.43 7.51
C SER A 46 4.64 10.42 6.52
N ASP A 47 4.72 9.16 6.94
CA ASP A 47 5.05 8.07 6.05
C ASP A 47 3.79 7.63 5.31
N VAL A 48 3.95 6.93 4.22
CA VAL A 48 2.83 6.32 3.51
C VAL A 48 2.72 4.88 4.03
N ASP A 49 1.62 4.57 4.68
CA ASP A 49 1.40 3.24 5.25
C ASP A 49 0.71 2.36 4.21
N VAL A 50 1.38 1.27 3.83
CA VAL A 50 0.91 0.41 2.75
C VAL A 50 0.66 -1.00 3.29
N LEU A 51 -0.51 -1.54 2.98
CA LEU A 51 -0.85 -2.91 3.32
C LEU A 51 -0.66 -3.76 2.07
N CYS A 52 0.03 -4.89 2.19
CA CYS A 52 0.21 -5.76 1.05
C CYS A 52 0.01 -7.22 1.44
N LYS A 53 -0.44 -8.02 0.49
CA LYS A 53 -0.53 -9.45 0.65
C LYS A 53 -0.05 -10.04 -0.67
N PHE A 54 0.91 -10.98 -0.57
CA PHE A 54 1.50 -11.59 -1.76
C PHE A 54 0.81 -12.92 -2.08
N LYS A 55 0.87 -13.30 -3.33
CA LYS A 55 0.36 -14.61 -3.73
C LYS A 55 1.22 -15.69 -3.13
N ASP A 56 0.64 -16.86 -2.91
CA ASP A 56 1.36 -17.95 -2.31
C ASP A 56 2.50 -18.45 -3.20
N GLY A 57 3.48 -19.04 -2.58
CA GLY A 57 4.53 -19.74 -3.32
C GLY A 57 5.65 -18.89 -3.86
N ILE A 58 5.76 -17.63 -3.44
CA ILE A 58 6.83 -16.77 -3.91
C ILE A 58 7.77 -16.43 -2.77
N ARG A 59 8.88 -15.81 -3.10
CA ARG A 59 9.83 -15.38 -2.10
C ARG A 59 9.36 -14.08 -1.50
N ILE A 60 8.49 -14.18 -0.51
CA ILE A 60 7.77 -13.02 0.02
C ILE A 60 8.71 -11.97 0.59
N TYR A 61 9.72 -12.38 1.35
CA TYR A 61 10.58 -11.39 1.99
C TYR A 61 11.33 -10.55 0.97
N GLN A 62 11.89 -11.20 -0.05
CA GLN A 62 12.61 -10.47 -1.07
C GLN A 62 11.68 -9.55 -1.84
N LYS A 63 10.49 -10.04 -2.20
CA LYS A 63 9.54 -9.20 -2.92
C LYS A 63 9.04 -8.05 -2.06
N PHE A 64 8.92 -8.28 -0.76
CA PHE A 64 8.52 -7.23 0.16
C PHE A 64 9.55 -6.08 0.13
N LEU A 65 10.85 -6.40 0.18
CA LEU A 65 11.86 -5.37 0.16
C LEU A 65 11.90 -4.65 -1.19
N GLU A 66 11.76 -5.39 -2.27
CA GLU A 66 11.76 -4.78 -3.60
C GLU A 66 10.58 -3.87 -3.81
N LEU A 67 9.42 -4.28 -3.33
CA LEU A 67 8.21 -3.45 -3.47
C LEU A 67 8.34 -2.20 -2.62
N ASN A 68 8.92 -2.31 -1.43
CA ASN A 68 9.10 -1.14 -0.58
C ASN A 68 9.95 -0.09 -1.30
N ASP A 69 11.06 -0.52 -1.91
CA ASP A 69 11.90 0.41 -2.65
C ASP A 69 11.16 1.01 -3.84
N TYR A 70 10.41 0.20 -4.55
CA TYR A 70 9.63 0.68 -5.70
C TYR A 70 8.66 1.78 -5.27
N LEU A 71 7.94 1.54 -4.17
CA LEU A 71 6.93 2.49 -3.73
C LEU A 71 7.55 3.77 -3.16
N GLU A 72 8.69 3.65 -2.49
CA GLU A 72 9.36 4.86 -2.00
C GLU A 72 9.83 5.72 -3.16
N ASN A 73 10.31 5.12 -4.22
CA ASN A 73 10.68 5.89 -5.40
C ASN A 73 9.46 6.47 -6.10
N LEU A 74 8.36 5.73 -6.12
CA LEU A 74 7.14 6.20 -6.78
C LEU A 74 6.55 7.39 -6.06
N PHE A 75 6.49 7.35 -4.73
CA PHE A 75 5.84 8.41 -3.98
C PHE A 75 6.82 9.53 -3.57
N GLY A 76 8.11 9.27 -3.61
CA GLY A 76 9.08 10.25 -3.14
C GLY A 76 8.99 10.46 -1.64
N ARG A 77 8.58 9.45 -0.89
CA ARG A 77 8.37 9.57 0.55
C ARG A 77 8.60 8.20 1.18
N HIS A 78 9.00 8.21 2.43
CA HIS A 78 9.22 6.95 3.16
C HIS A 78 7.91 6.15 3.21
N VAL A 79 8.01 4.84 2.97
CA VAL A 79 6.87 3.96 2.97
C VAL A 79 7.02 2.96 4.11
N ASP A 80 5.97 2.82 4.90
CA ASP A 80 5.92 1.87 5.98
C ASP A 80 5.02 0.74 5.53
N MET A 81 5.61 -0.35 5.04
CA MET A 81 4.84 -1.45 4.49
C MET A 81 4.55 -2.52 5.53
N VAL A 82 3.33 -3.00 5.51
CA VAL A 82 2.89 -4.05 6.41
C VAL A 82 2.38 -5.20 5.56
N ALA A 83 2.95 -6.39 5.76
CA ALA A 83 2.46 -7.58 5.06
C ALA A 83 1.31 -8.17 5.87
N TYR A 84 0.16 -8.32 5.23
CA TYR A 84 -1.05 -8.75 5.92
C TYR A 84 -0.85 -10.04 6.68
N ASP A 85 -0.11 -10.99 6.11
CA ASP A 85 0.08 -12.29 6.74
C ASP A 85 0.97 -12.23 7.97
N TRP A 86 1.70 -11.12 8.16
CA TRP A 86 2.61 -10.98 9.29
C TRP A 86 2.02 -10.17 10.44
N ILE A 87 0.78 -9.67 10.29
CA ILE A 87 0.14 -8.91 11.35
C ILE A 87 -0.49 -9.86 12.33
N ASP A 88 -0.52 -9.48 13.61
CA ASP A 88 -1.23 -10.27 14.60
C ASP A 88 -2.70 -10.40 14.20
N PRO A 89 -3.27 -11.58 14.34
CA PRO A 89 -4.64 -11.80 13.89
C PRO A 89 -5.64 -10.80 14.46
N TYR A 90 -5.48 -10.39 15.70
CA TYR A 90 -6.46 -9.49 16.29
C TYR A 90 -6.37 -8.07 15.73
N MET A 91 -5.30 -7.76 15.00
CA MET A 91 -5.18 -6.44 14.40
C MET A 91 -5.61 -6.41 12.95
N LYS A 92 -5.80 -7.59 12.33
CA LYS A 92 -6.07 -7.64 10.89
C LYS A 92 -7.35 -6.92 10.51
N ALA A 93 -8.42 -7.14 11.28
CA ALA A 93 -9.69 -6.50 10.95
C ALA A 93 -9.59 -4.97 11.06
N SER A 94 -8.86 -4.48 12.06
CA SER A 94 -8.72 -3.06 12.26
C SER A 94 -7.94 -2.41 11.12
N VAL A 95 -6.86 -3.05 10.69
CA VAL A 95 -6.05 -2.51 9.61
C VAL A 95 -6.85 -2.52 8.30
N LEU A 96 -7.58 -3.61 8.03
CA LEU A 96 -8.38 -3.67 6.82
C LEU A 96 -9.47 -2.61 6.82
N GLN A 97 -10.09 -2.39 7.98
CA GLN A 97 -11.17 -1.41 8.05
C GLN A 97 -10.64 0.00 7.78
N ASP A 98 -9.40 0.29 8.14
CA ASP A 98 -8.79 1.59 7.91
C ASP A 98 -8.19 1.71 6.51
N SER A 99 -8.23 0.66 5.70
CA SER A 99 -7.51 0.62 4.43
C SER A 99 -8.37 0.99 3.24
N ILE A 100 -7.75 1.59 2.25
CA ILE A 100 -8.34 1.77 0.92
C ILE A 100 -7.63 0.75 0.04
N LEU A 101 -8.37 -0.23 -0.48
CA LEU A 101 -7.78 -1.34 -1.22
C LEU A 101 -7.83 -1.09 -2.72
N PHE A 102 -6.74 -1.41 -3.41
CA PHE A 102 -6.66 -1.26 -4.86
C PHE A 102 -6.66 -2.60 -5.57
N ALA A 103 -6.26 -3.67 -4.90
CA ALA A 103 -6.26 -4.98 -5.49
C ALA A 103 -6.65 -5.96 -4.42
N SER A 104 -7.40 -6.96 -4.75
CA SER A 104 -7.74 -8.01 -3.81
C SER A 104 -7.99 -9.27 -4.60
N ALA A 105 -8.10 -10.37 -3.88
CA ALA A 105 -8.27 -11.67 -4.52
C ALA A 105 -9.50 -11.73 -5.38
N LYS A 106 -10.55 -10.95 -5.05
CA LYS A 106 -11.73 -11.01 -5.84
C LYS A 106 -11.78 -9.95 -6.83
N THR A 107 -10.82 -9.11 -6.93
CA THR A 107 -10.88 -8.05 -7.88
C THR A 107 -10.82 -8.63 -9.24
N GLY A 108 -11.54 -8.23 -10.06
CA GLY A 108 -11.54 -8.71 -11.38
C GLY A 108 -12.46 -9.81 -11.62
N GLU A 109 -13.00 -10.42 -10.64
CA GLU A 109 -13.86 -11.34 -10.90
C GLU A 109 -14.96 -10.68 -11.16
N ALA A 110 -15.43 -10.67 -11.82
CA ALA A 110 -16.45 -9.82 -12.08
C ALA A 110 -17.45 -10.24 -12.55
#